data_b479b410904b8ff353218b7324035152
#
_entry.id   b479b410904b8ff353218b7324035152
#
_cell.length_a   1.000
_cell.length_b   1.000
_cell.length_c   1.000
_cell.angle_alpha   90.00
_cell.angle_beta   90.00
_cell.angle_gamma   90.00
#
_symmetry.space_group_name_H-M   'P 1'
#
loop_
_entity.id
_entity.type
_entity.pdbx_description
1 polymer ?
#
loop_
_entity_poly.entity_id
_entity_poly.type
_entity_poly.pdbx_seq_one_letter_code
_entity_poly.pdbx_strand_id
1 'polypeptide(L)'
;MNPSLHNFRESLLQRLLDFLWRQWSALGVAGHARSDDPWMIDPEALLLFSTHIARHDSRLFDEILDWLHTNGSWINLQRLGTLHKEERLGDSAILAAIADLLSRESAHLKWKLLMRRVEKPESPTAELVHRLFPSIPILKEPDPVFLKHGLERGSIELRGMSQSPRPDQPATFLFKLRALFGMQARAEVMAWLLANEQGHPAEIARQTGYFRGSIQNVLNDLTASGHIGSIRIGREKTFSILRHDEWRFLLTWPNANAFPQWINWAPLFHAIQTFLDTLGKPGLDQKSENFQAIQLREALDQVTPALARAGRVHQMQATRDLRGTALIAALLSDLESLIP
;
A
#
# COMPACT_ATOMS: atom_id res chain seq x y z
N MET A 1 0.01 13.53 -30.59
CA MET A 1 -0.48 12.13 -30.69
C MET A 1 -0.53 11.57 -29.29
N ASN A 2 -1.69 11.08 -28.85
CA ASN A 2 -1.73 10.34 -27.59
C ASN A 2 -0.90 9.06 -27.75
N PRO A 3 -0.06 8.68 -26.75
CA PRO A 3 0.60 7.39 -26.76
C PRO A 3 -0.45 6.26 -26.83
N SER A 4 -0.10 5.11 -27.44
CA SER A 4 -1.00 3.96 -27.34
C SER A 4 -1.20 3.59 -25.88
N LEU A 5 -2.35 3.03 -25.51
CA LEU A 5 -2.63 2.62 -24.12
C LEU A 5 -1.60 1.60 -23.63
N HIS A 6 -1.10 0.76 -24.53
CA HIS A 6 -0.01 -0.18 -24.23
C HIS A 6 1.27 0.55 -23.80
N ASN A 7 1.75 1.49 -24.61
CA ASN A 7 2.98 2.24 -24.30
C ASN A 7 2.83 3.07 -23.02
N PHE A 8 1.64 3.64 -22.80
CA PHE A 8 1.35 4.36 -21.57
C PHE A 8 1.40 3.42 -20.36
N ARG A 9 0.76 2.25 -20.46
CA ARG A 9 0.78 1.23 -19.40
C ARG A 9 2.20 0.82 -19.02
N GLU A 10 3.06 0.56 -20.00
CA GLU A 10 4.46 0.17 -19.77
C GLU A 10 5.24 1.30 -19.08
N SER A 11 5.06 2.55 -19.52
CA SER A 11 5.66 3.73 -18.88
C SER A 11 5.17 3.91 -17.43
N LEU A 12 3.86 3.78 -17.21
CA LEU A 12 3.24 3.86 -15.88
C LEU A 12 3.79 2.76 -14.95
N LEU A 13 3.89 1.54 -15.46
CA LEU A 13 4.42 0.39 -14.72
C LEU A 13 5.88 0.64 -14.30
N GLN A 14 6.72 1.14 -15.22
CA GLN A 14 8.10 1.47 -14.90
C GLN A 14 8.20 2.52 -13.78
N ARG A 15 7.40 3.58 -13.86
CA ARG A 15 7.34 4.61 -12.80
C ARG A 15 6.88 4.04 -11.45
N LEU A 16 5.94 3.09 -11.47
CA LEU A 16 5.48 2.42 -10.25
C LEU A 16 6.56 1.50 -9.67
N LEU A 17 7.33 0.81 -10.49
CA LEU A 17 8.48 0.02 -10.04
C LEU A 17 9.54 0.92 -9.42
N ASP A 18 9.87 2.06 -10.03
CA ASP A 18 10.80 3.05 -9.50
C ASP A 18 10.31 3.64 -8.17
N PHE A 19 9.00 3.91 -8.07
CA PHE A 19 8.36 4.32 -6.81
C PHE A 19 8.50 3.23 -5.74
N LEU A 20 8.17 1.97 -6.03
CA LEU A 20 8.30 0.87 -5.09
C LEU A 20 9.74 0.67 -4.62
N TRP A 21 10.72 0.74 -5.53
CA TRP A 21 12.13 0.67 -5.18
C TRP A 21 12.53 1.77 -4.18
N ARG A 22 12.10 3.02 -4.39
CA ARG A 22 12.36 4.13 -3.47
C ARG A 22 11.74 3.88 -2.10
N GLN A 23 10.45 3.47 -2.07
CA GLN A 23 9.73 3.26 -0.81
C GLN A 23 10.34 2.10 0.00
N TRP A 24 10.61 0.96 -0.64
CA TRP A 24 11.21 -0.19 0.02
C TRP A 24 12.67 0.07 0.46
N SER A 25 13.45 0.79 -0.33
CA SER A 25 14.80 1.22 0.07
C SER A 25 14.76 2.13 1.30
N ALA A 26 13.77 3.03 1.41
CA ALA A 26 13.57 3.86 2.60
C ALA A 26 13.18 3.03 3.84
N LEU A 27 12.57 1.85 3.66
CA LEU A 27 12.28 0.91 4.73
C LEU A 27 13.46 -0.02 5.08
N GLY A 28 14.55 0.01 4.33
CA GLY A 28 15.75 -0.77 4.61
C GLY A 28 16.01 -1.94 3.65
N VAL A 29 15.26 -2.06 2.56
CA VAL A 29 15.58 -3.00 1.47
C VAL A 29 16.94 -2.64 0.87
N ALA A 30 17.73 -3.63 0.56
CA ALA A 30 19.04 -3.46 -0.08
C ALA A 30 18.87 -2.90 -1.50
N GLY A 31 19.11 -1.61 -1.68
CA GLY A 31 18.97 -0.90 -2.95
C GLY A 31 19.71 0.42 -2.95
N HIS A 32 19.79 1.05 -4.11
CA HIS A 32 20.45 2.33 -4.28
C HIS A 32 19.49 3.53 -4.37
N ALA A 33 18.18 3.27 -4.36
CA ALA A 33 17.19 4.34 -4.44
C ALA A 33 17.14 5.11 -3.12
N ARG A 34 17.39 6.43 -3.18
CA ARG A 34 17.18 7.32 -2.05
C ARG A 34 15.78 7.89 -2.10
N SER A 35 15.18 8.05 -0.94
CA SER A 35 13.89 8.73 -0.79
C SER A 35 14.06 9.83 0.25
N ASP A 36 13.83 11.08 -0.18
CA ASP A 36 13.69 12.24 0.69
C ASP A 36 12.21 12.68 0.76
N ASP A 37 11.32 11.72 0.50
CA ASP A 37 9.87 11.94 0.44
C ASP A 37 9.35 12.42 1.82
N PRO A 38 8.46 13.43 1.86
CA PRO A 38 8.01 14.03 3.11
C PRO A 38 6.92 13.23 3.85
N TRP A 39 6.51 12.10 3.33
CA TRP A 39 5.42 11.28 3.87
C TRP A 39 5.90 10.05 4.63
N MET A 40 5.05 9.58 5.52
CA MET A 40 5.21 8.27 6.15
C MET A 40 4.65 7.17 5.25
N ILE A 41 5.32 6.02 5.26
CA ILE A 41 4.89 4.83 4.51
C ILE A 41 3.93 4.00 5.37
N ASP A 42 2.86 3.50 4.73
CA ASP A 42 2.02 2.43 5.26
C ASP A 42 2.57 1.08 4.78
N PRO A 43 3.25 0.31 5.63
CA PRO A 43 3.95 -0.90 5.19
C PRO A 43 2.99 -2.01 4.76
N GLU A 44 1.79 -2.10 5.33
CA GLU A 44 0.79 -3.09 4.93
C GLU A 44 0.21 -2.76 3.55
N ALA A 45 -0.15 -1.49 3.31
CA ALA A 45 -0.64 -1.07 1.99
C ALA A 45 0.45 -1.21 0.92
N LEU A 46 1.71 -0.85 1.25
CA LEU A 46 2.84 -1.01 0.35
C LEU A 46 3.09 -2.49 -0.01
N LEU A 47 3.06 -3.38 0.99
CA LEU A 47 3.21 -4.82 0.76
C LEU A 47 2.11 -5.36 -0.15
N LEU A 48 0.85 -5.03 0.12
CA LEU A 48 -0.27 -5.46 -0.73
C LEU A 48 -0.11 -4.97 -2.17
N PHE A 49 0.19 -3.71 -2.36
CA PHE A 49 0.43 -3.16 -3.69
C PHE A 49 1.62 -3.83 -4.40
N SER A 50 2.67 -4.16 -3.65
CA SER A 50 3.83 -4.86 -4.19
C SER A 50 3.49 -6.27 -4.69
N THR A 51 2.54 -6.98 -4.08
CA THR A 51 2.11 -8.30 -4.60
C THR A 51 1.55 -8.22 -6.02
N HIS A 52 1.03 -7.06 -6.42
CA HIS A 52 0.51 -6.83 -7.76
C HIS A 52 1.58 -6.30 -8.73
N ILE A 53 2.39 -5.34 -8.30
CA ILE A 53 3.34 -4.62 -9.18
C ILE A 53 4.72 -5.28 -9.23
N ALA A 54 5.28 -5.71 -8.09
CA ALA A 54 6.65 -6.22 -8.05
C ALA A 54 6.84 -7.55 -8.81
N ARG A 55 5.74 -8.22 -9.22
CA ARG A 55 5.80 -9.36 -10.16
C ARG A 55 6.38 -9.01 -11.55
N HIS A 56 6.54 -7.73 -11.85
CA HIS A 56 7.18 -7.24 -13.06
C HIS A 56 8.68 -6.96 -12.90
N ASP A 57 9.20 -7.04 -11.67
CA ASP A 57 10.62 -6.96 -11.34
C ASP A 57 10.98 -8.03 -10.30
N SER A 58 11.58 -9.12 -10.76
CA SER A 58 11.93 -10.26 -9.90
C SER A 58 12.93 -9.90 -8.81
N ARG A 59 13.84 -8.96 -9.07
CA ARG A 59 14.82 -8.52 -8.09
C ARG A 59 14.14 -7.74 -6.97
N LEU A 60 13.26 -6.79 -7.31
CA LEU A 60 12.49 -6.06 -6.31
C LEU A 60 11.65 -7.02 -5.46
N PHE A 61 10.99 -7.98 -6.09
CA PHE A 61 10.19 -8.97 -5.38
C PHE A 61 11.02 -9.79 -4.38
N ASP A 62 12.20 -10.25 -4.80
CA ASP A 62 13.09 -11.04 -3.94
C ASP A 62 13.66 -10.21 -2.78
N GLU A 63 14.02 -8.96 -3.02
CA GLU A 63 14.47 -8.04 -1.97
C GLU A 63 13.35 -7.70 -0.97
N ILE A 64 12.09 -7.63 -1.41
CA ILE A 64 10.93 -7.48 -0.51
C ILE A 64 10.80 -8.73 0.37
N LEU A 65 10.96 -9.93 -0.18
CA LEU A 65 10.92 -11.16 0.60
C LEU A 65 12.06 -11.23 1.64
N ASP A 66 13.26 -10.81 1.27
CA ASP A 66 14.40 -10.70 2.18
C ASP A 66 14.14 -9.71 3.32
N TRP A 67 13.50 -8.56 2.98
CA TRP A 67 13.09 -7.60 3.99
C TRP A 67 12.02 -8.16 4.94
N LEU A 68 11.04 -8.87 4.43
CA LEU A 68 10.00 -9.51 5.25
C LEU A 68 10.57 -10.62 6.14
N HIS A 69 11.56 -11.36 5.65
CA HIS A 69 12.29 -12.34 6.44
C HIS A 69 12.98 -11.69 7.65
N THR A 70 13.63 -10.54 7.45
CA THR A 70 14.37 -9.82 8.49
C THR A 70 13.44 -8.98 9.39
N ASN A 71 12.50 -8.28 8.78
CA ASN A 71 11.70 -7.22 9.41
C ASN A 71 10.19 -7.51 9.47
N GLY A 72 9.74 -8.71 9.10
CA GLY A 72 8.31 -9.06 9.04
C GLY A 72 7.55 -8.94 10.35
N SER A 73 8.27 -8.79 11.48
CA SER A 73 7.69 -8.46 12.78
C SER A 73 7.04 -7.07 12.82
N TRP A 74 7.44 -6.14 11.96
CA TRP A 74 6.89 -4.79 11.85
C TRP A 74 5.56 -4.73 11.08
N ILE A 75 5.14 -5.83 10.44
CA ILE A 75 3.87 -5.88 9.72
C ILE A 75 2.74 -6.28 10.66
N ASN A 76 1.68 -5.46 10.70
CA ASN A 76 0.45 -5.80 11.39
C ASN A 76 -0.43 -6.70 10.52
N LEU A 77 -0.33 -8.02 10.73
CA LEU A 77 -1.01 -9.02 9.90
C LEU A 77 -2.54 -8.96 10.00
N GLN A 78 -3.08 -8.48 11.13
CA GLN A 78 -4.53 -8.28 11.25
C GLN A 78 -4.99 -7.14 10.34
N ARG A 79 -4.27 -6.01 10.37
CA ARG A 79 -4.55 -4.85 9.52
C ARG A 79 -4.30 -5.16 8.06
N LEU A 80 -3.21 -5.87 7.74
CA LEU A 80 -2.90 -6.34 6.38
C LEU A 80 -4.08 -7.13 5.78
N GLY A 81 -4.60 -8.12 6.51
CA GLY A 81 -5.75 -8.92 6.07
C GLY A 81 -7.03 -8.09 5.93
N THR A 82 -7.25 -7.10 6.80
CA THR A 82 -8.38 -6.18 6.71
C THR A 82 -8.29 -5.31 5.46
N LEU A 83 -7.13 -4.67 5.22
CA LEU A 83 -6.91 -3.84 4.03
C LEU A 83 -7.04 -4.65 2.73
N HIS A 84 -6.47 -5.87 2.69
CA HIS A 84 -6.58 -6.75 1.54
C HIS A 84 -8.04 -7.02 1.17
N LYS A 85 -8.88 -7.35 2.17
CA LYS A 85 -10.28 -7.67 1.96
C LYS A 85 -11.14 -6.45 1.64
N GLU A 86 -11.02 -5.37 2.43
CA GLU A 86 -11.90 -4.22 2.34
C GLU A 86 -11.57 -3.33 1.14
N GLU A 87 -10.28 -3.14 0.85
CA GLU A 87 -9.84 -2.34 -0.29
C GLU A 87 -9.66 -3.16 -1.57
N ARG A 88 -9.76 -4.50 -1.51
CA ARG A 88 -9.48 -5.40 -2.66
C ARG A 88 -8.10 -5.12 -3.27
N LEU A 89 -7.13 -4.85 -2.43
CA LEU A 89 -5.79 -4.48 -2.81
C LEU A 89 -4.86 -5.69 -2.77
N GLY A 90 -4.04 -5.86 -3.79
CA GLY A 90 -3.02 -6.90 -3.89
C GLY A 90 -3.54 -8.22 -4.47
N ASP A 91 -2.63 -9.17 -4.63
CA ASP A 91 -2.87 -10.51 -5.19
C ASP A 91 -2.95 -11.55 -4.07
N SER A 92 -4.10 -12.25 -3.96
CA SER A 92 -4.35 -13.24 -2.89
C SER A 92 -3.40 -14.44 -2.98
N ALA A 93 -3.08 -14.93 -4.19
CA ALA A 93 -2.22 -16.10 -4.36
C ALA A 93 -0.77 -15.77 -3.96
N ILE A 94 -0.29 -14.61 -4.37
CA ILE A 94 1.06 -14.13 -4.00
C ILE A 94 1.14 -13.87 -2.50
N LEU A 95 0.11 -13.23 -1.91
CA LEU A 95 0.08 -12.97 -0.47
C LEU A 95 0.06 -14.26 0.34
N ALA A 96 -0.70 -15.27 -0.11
CA ALA A 96 -0.72 -16.60 0.51
C ALA A 96 0.64 -17.32 0.40
N ALA A 97 1.30 -17.23 -0.76
CA ALA A 97 2.64 -17.81 -0.95
C ALA A 97 3.69 -17.14 -0.04
N ILE A 98 3.67 -15.81 0.07
CA ILE A 98 4.54 -15.07 1.00
C ILE A 98 4.28 -15.52 2.44
N ALA A 99 3.03 -15.62 2.84
CA ALA A 99 2.66 -16.04 4.19
C ALA A 99 3.08 -17.49 4.50
N ASP A 100 2.95 -18.40 3.52
CA ASP A 100 3.43 -19.80 3.65
C ASP A 100 4.96 -19.82 3.78
N LEU A 101 5.68 -19.11 2.91
CA LEU A 101 7.13 -19.01 2.95
C LEU A 101 7.63 -18.57 4.32
N LEU A 102 7.16 -17.42 4.80
CA LEU A 102 7.61 -16.83 6.06
C LEU A 102 7.18 -17.67 7.27
N SER A 103 6.01 -18.29 7.24
CA SER A 103 5.49 -19.08 8.36
C SER A 103 6.28 -20.34 8.68
N ARG A 104 7.20 -20.75 7.81
CA ARG A 104 8.09 -21.91 8.02
C ARG A 104 9.15 -21.65 9.07
N GLU A 105 9.43 -20.38 9.36
CA GLU A 105 10.38 -19.97 10.36
C GLU A 105 9.73 -19.74 11.71
N SER A 106 10.41 -20.12 12.78
CA SER A 106 9.92 -19.97 14.16
C SER A 106 9.64 -18.50 14.53
N ALA A 107 10.43 -17.56 14.01
CA ALA A 107 10.28 -16.13 14.24
C ALA A 107 8.99 -15.56 13.62
N HIS A 108 8.43 -16.23 12.61
CA HIS A 108 7.34 -15.71 11.80
C HIS A 108 6.05 -16.55 11.86
N LEU A 109 5.86 -17.36 12.89
CA LEU A 109 4.70 -18.26 13.02
C LEU A 109 3.34 -17.54 12.93
N LYS A 110 3.27 -16.25 13.29
CA LYS A 110 2.04 -15.46 13.18
C LYS A 110 1.52 -15.34 11.74
N TRP A 111 2.39 -15.51 10.71
CA TRP A 111 1.98 -15.48 9.31
C TRP A 111 1.05 -16.64 8.92
N LYS A 112 1.04 -17.75 9.68
CA LYS A 112 0.05 -18.83 9.52
C LYS A 112 -1.39 -18.35 9.72
N LEU A 113 -1.61 -17.32 10.53
CA LEU A 113 -2.94 -16.76 10.75
C LEU A 113 -3.43 -15.98 9.53
N LEU A 114 -2.51 -15.35 8.81
CA LEU A 114 -2.84 -14.64 7.56
C LEU A 114 -3.30 -15.62 6.48
N MET A 115 -2.62 -16.77 6.32
CA MET A 115 -3.01 -17.81 5.34
C MET A 115 -4.46 -18.30 5.52
N ARG A 116 -4.99 -18.28 6.75
CA ARG A 116 -6.38 -18.67 7.04
C ARG A 116 -7.40 -17.59 6.67
N ARG A 117 -6.96 -16.36 6.54
CA ARG A 117 -7.80 -15.19 6.26
C ARG A 117 -7.83 -14.82 4.78
N VAL A 118 -6.72 -15.07 4.09
CA VAL A 118 -6.65 -14.92 2.64
C VAL A 118 -7.44 -16.06 2.01
N GLU A 119 -8.39 -15.74 1.13
CA GLU A 119 -9.16 -16.75 0.40
C GLU A 119 -8.17 -17.69 -0.31
N LYS A 120 -8.28 -18.98 -0.02
CA LYS A 120 -7.49 -19.97 -0.76
C LYS A 120 -8.00 -19.94 -2.20
N PRO A 121 -7.13 -19.71 -3.20
CA PRO A 121 -7.50 -20.12 -4.54
C PRO A 121 -7.91 -21.59 -4.48
N GLU A 122 -8.97 -21.96 -5.19
CA GLU A 122 -9.32 -23.39 -5.37
C GLU A 122 -8.03 -24.12 -5.73
N SER A 123 -7.81 -25.29 -5.11
CA SER A 123 -6.54 -26.04 -5.29
C SER A 123 -6.18 -26.05 -6.77
N PRO A 124 -5.01 -25.48 -7.16
CA PRO A 124 -4.72 -25.31 -8.56
C PRO A 124 -4.69 -26.69 -9.23
N THR A 125 -5.60 -26.89 -10.18
CA THR A 125 -5.40 -27.96 -11.16
C THR A 125 -4.13 -27.63 -11.96
N ALA A 126 -3.42 -28.61 -12.46
CA ALA A 126 -2.17 -28.41 -13.23
C ALA A 126 -2.31 -27.39 -14.38
N GLU A 127 -3.55 -27.12 -14.84
CA GLU A 127 -3.90 -26.16 -15.88
C GLU A 127 -3.94 -24.69 -15.40
N LEU A 128 -3.90 -24.44 -14.07
CA LEU A 128 -4.03 -23.11 -13.45
C LEU A 128 -2.70 -22.56 -12.89
N VAL A 129 -1.57 -23.19 -13.21
CA VAL A 129 -0.26 -22.68 -12.78
C VAL A 129 0.17 -21.53 -13.69
N HIS A 130 0.44 -20.38 -13.08
CA HIS A 130 0.87 -19.17 -13.79
C HIS A 130 2.31 -18.81 -13.44
N ARG A 131 3.09 -18.36 -14.43
CA ARG A 131 4.41 -17.80 -14.15
C ARG A 131 4.29 -16.54 -13.33
N LEU A 132 5.00 -16.48 -12.19
CA LEU A 132 5.04 -15.27 -11.38
C LEU A 132 5.72 -14.12 -12.14
N PHE A 133 6.79 -14.43 -12.88
CA PHE A 133 7.53 -13.50 -13.72
C PHE A 133 7.44 -13.93 -15.20
N PRO A 134 6.41 -13.48 -15.96
CA PRO A 134 6.17 -13.96 -17.31
C PRO A 134 7.33 -13.73 -18.28
N SER A 135 8.08 -12.64 -18.10
CA SER A 135 9.20 -12.26 -18.98
C SER A 135 10.53 -12.93 -18.65
N ILE A 136 10.62 -13.70 -17.56
CA ILE A 136 11.87 -14.30 -17.08
C ILE A 136 11.81 -15.82 -17.27
N PRO A 137 12.77 -16.42 -17.98
CA PRO A 137 12.85 -17.87 -18.08
C PRO A 137 13.17 -18.50 -16.71
N ILE A 138 12.55 -19.62 -16.39
CA ILE A 138 12.85 -20.38 -15.18
C ILE A 138 14.07 -21.26 -15.48
N LEU A 139 15.20 -20.87 -14.93
CA LEU A 139 16.48 -21.57 -15.08
C LEU A 139 16.79 -22.52 -13.91
N LYS A 140 16.02 -22.44 -12.84
CA LYS A 140 16.17 -23.27 -11.62
C LYS A 140 14.91 -24.12 -11.42
N GLU A 141 15.02 -25.13 -10.57
CA GLU A 141 13.84 -25.89 -10.16
C GLU A 141 12.76 -24.94 -9.60
N PRO A 142 11.48 -25.19 -9.89
CA PRO A 142 10.38 -24.39 -9.36
C PRO A 142 10.38 -24.40 -7.84
N ASP A 143 10.12 -23.24 -7.24
CA ASP A 143 9.99 -23.12 -5.79
C ASP A 143 8.72 -23.83 -5.31
N PRO A 144 8.85 -24.85 -4.41
CA PRO A 144 7.71 -25.68 -4.02
C PRO A 144 6.66 -24.92 -3.20
N VAL A 145 7.05 -23.80 -2.55
CA VAL A 145 6.10 -22.98 -1.79
C VAL A 145 5.18 -22.23 -2.72
N PHE A 146 5.77 -21.52 -3.69
CA PHE A 146 5.00 -20.74 -4.66
C PHE A 146 4.18 -21.63 -5.58
N LEU A 147 4.74 -22.79 -5.99
CA LEU A 147 4.03 -23.74 -6.83
C LEU A 147 2.74 -24.27 -6.16
N LYS A 148 2.78 -24.52 -4.85
CA LYS A 148 1.59 -24.91 -4.06
C LYS A 148 0.44 -23.91 -4.13
N HIS A 149 0.75 -22.62 -4.41
CA HIS A 149 -0.22 -21.55 -4.58
C HIS A 149 -0.50 -21.22 -6.05
N GLY A 150 -0.15 -22.11 -6.99
CA GLY A 150 -0.38 -21.92 -8.42
C GLY A 150 0.59 -20.93 -9.10
N LEU A 151 1.71 -20.61 -8.44
CA LEU A 151 2.68 -19.64 -8.92
C LEU A 151 4.01 -20.34 -9.25
N GLU A 152 4.40 -20.31 -10.53
CA GLU A 152 5.66 -20.86 -10.98
C GLU A 152 6.76 -19.81 -10.95
N ARG A 153 7.81 -20.04 -10.17
CA ARG A 153 9.06 -19.25 -10.13
C ARG A 153 10.24 -20.15 -9.77
N GLY A 154 11.45 -19.71 -10.04
CA GLY A 154 12.66 -20.40 -9.57
C GLY A 154 12.83 -20.30 -8.05
N SER A 155 13.62 -21.22 -7.49
CA SER A 155 13.93 -21.25 -6.05
C SER A 155 14.49 -19.92 -5.54
N ILE A 156 14.10 -19.57 -4.31
CA ILE A 156 14.49 -18.34 -3.62
C ILE A 156 15.67 -18.60 -2.71
N GLU A 157 16.59 -17.63 -2.68
CA GLU A 157 17.66 -17.55 -1.70
C GLU A 157 17.53 -16.22 -0.94
N LEU A 158 17.08 -16.30 0.32
CA LEU A 158 17.03 -15.14 1.21
C LEU A 158 18.43 -14.90 1.79
N ARG A 159 18.97 -13.71 1.56
CA ARG A 159 20.38 -13.37 1.87
C ARG A 159 20.53 -12.65 3.20
N GLY A 160 19.44 -12.18 3.80
CA GLY A 160 19.47 -11.37 5.02
C GLY A 160 20.19 -10.04 4.87
N MET A 161 20.17 -9.45 3.67
CA MET A 161 20.87 -8.20 3.37
C MET A 161 20.07 -6.94 3.74
N SER A 162 18.80 -7.11 4.05
CA SER A 162 17.91 -6.02 4.44
C SER A 162 18.28 -5.47 5.81
N GLN A 163 18.23 -4.14 5.93
CA GLN A 163 18.52 -3.43 7.16
C GLN A 163 17.24 -3.17 7.97
N SER A 164 17.39 -2.93 9.27
CA SER A 164 16.27 -2.45 10.09
C SER A 164 15.88 -1.04 9.68
N PRO A 165 14.58 -0.71 9.69
CA PRO A 165 14.10 0.65 9.40
C PRO A 165 14.75 1.70 10.31
N ARG A 166 15.26 2.77 9.73
CA ARG A 166 15.89 3.87 10.49
C ARG A 166 14.83 4.78 11.11
N PRO A 167 14.87 5.04 12.43
CA PRO A 167 13.78 5.74 13.12
C PRO A 167 13.75 7.27 12.91
N ASP A 168 14.70 7.83 12.19
CA ASP A 168 14.92 9.27 11.98
C ASP A 168 14.41 9.78 10.61
N GLN A 169 13.77 8.91 9.82
CA GLN A 169 13.30 9.27 8.47
C GLN A 169 11.77 9.40 8.41
N PRO A 170 11.23 10.30 7.57
CA PRO A 170 9.78 10.43 7.36
C PRO A 170 9.12 9.09 7.01
N ALA A 171 9.70 8.36 6.07
CA ALA A 171 9.20 7.08 5.60
C ALA A 171 8.93 6.05 6.71
N THR A 172 9.77 6.03 7.74
CA THR A 172 9.75 5.05 8.84
C THR A 172 9.09 5.57 10.11
N PHE A 173 8.48 6.74 10.07
CA PHE A 173 7.88 7.38 11.24
C PHE A 173 6.80 6.51 11.92
N LEU A 174 6.01 5.79 11.13
CA LEU A 174 5.02 4.86 11.67
C LEU A 174 5.68 3.73 12.48
N PHE A 175 6.83 3.22 12.07
CA PHE A 175 7.57 2.21 12.85
C PHE A 175 8.08 2.76 14.18
N LYS A 176 8.55 4.01 14.20
CA LYS A 176 8.92 4.68 15.44
C LYS A 176 7.76 4.74 16.44
N LEU A 177 6.58 5.10 15.96
CA LEU A 177 5.37 5.13 16.79
C LEU A 177 4.93 3.71 17.22
N ARG A 178 5.03 2.72 16.32
CA ARG A 178 4.75 1.31 16.67
C ARG A 178 5.72 0.77 17.71
N ALA A 179 6.99 1.18 17.68
CA ALA A 179 7.97 0.81 18.71
C ALA A 179 7.60 1.37 20.08
N LEU A 180 7.05 2.59 20.16
CA LEU A 180 6.66 3.25 21.39
C LEU A 180 5.30 2.78 21.93
N PHE A 181 4.30 2.63 21.07
CA PHE A 181 2.90 2.40 21.45
C PHE A 181 2.42 0.98 21.17
N GLY A 182 3.26 0.14 20.58
CA GLY A 182 2.88 -1.18 20.09
C GLY A 182 2.18 -1.14 18.72
N MET A 183 2.10 -2.31 18.08
CA MET A 183 1.48 -2.50 16.76
C MET A 183 -0.05 -2.59 16.85
N GLN A 184 -0.69 -1.54 17.34
CA GLN A 184 -2.13 -1.45 17.50
C GLN A 184 -2.62 -0.07 17.05
N ALA A 185 -3.92 0.14 17.05
CA ALA A 185 -4.55 1.39 16.61
C ALA A 185 -3.95 2.68 17.21
N ARG A 186 -3.30 2.59 18.38
CA ARG A 186 -2.71 3.77 19.06
C ARG A 186 -1.59 4.40 18.26
N ALA A 187 -0.71 3.60 17.65
CA ALA A 187 0.37 4.11 16.81
C ALA A 187 -0.16 4.85 15.59
N GLU A 188 -1.15 4.26 14.90
CA GLU A 188 -1.75 4.84 13.70
C GLU A 188 -2.60 6.08 14.03
N VAL A 189 -3.33 6.08 15.15
CA VAL A 189 -4.04 7.29 15.61
C VAL A 189 -3.07 8.43 15.88
N MET A 190 -1.96 8.16 16.54
CA MET A 190 -0.93 9.16 16.79
C MET A 190 -0.27 9.65 15.51
N ALA A 191 0.08 8.72 14.59
CA ALA A 191 0.63 9.08 13.29
C ALA A 191 -0.30 10.01 12.52
N TRP A 192 -1.59 9.68 12.50
CA TRP A 192 -2.60 10.49 11.83
C TRP A 192 -2.77 11.86 12.47
N LEU A 193 -2.92 11.94 13.81
CA LEU A 193 -3.11 13.21 14.52
C LEU A 193 -1.89 14.12 14.47
N LEU A 194 -0.66 13.57 14.43
CA LEU A 194 0.55 14.37 14.29
C LEU A 194 0.71 14.98 12.90
N ALA A 195 0.12 14.35 11.89
CA ALA A 195 0.12 14.83 10.50
C ALA A 195 -1.06 15.74 10.15
N ASN A 196 -2.10 15.78 11.01
CA ASN A 196 -3.35 16.51 10.73
C ASN A 196 -3.71 17.41 11.93
N GLU A 197 -4.35 18.53 11.67
CA GLU A 197 -4.70 19.50 12.73
C GLU A 197 -5.72 18.92 13.72
N GLN A 198 -6.75 18.26 13.21
CA GLN A 198 -7.82 17.65 14.02
C GLN A 198 -8.55 16.55 13.23
N GLY A 199 -9.25 15.66 13.91
CA GLY A 199 -10.02 14.61 13.26
C GLY A 199 -11.20 14.09 14.07
N HIS A 200 -12.22 13.62 13.32
CA HIS A 200 -13.35 12.90 13.88
C HIS A 200 -13.04 11.38 13.93
N PRO A 201 -13.47 10.63 14.97
CA PRO A 201 -13.16 9.20 15.09
C PRO A 201 -13.52 8.34 13.88
N ALA A 202 -14.62 8.65 13.18
CA ALA A 202 -15.00 7.93 11.99
C ALA A 202 -14.08 8.20 10.80
N GLU A 203 -13.53 9.40 10.70
CA GLU A 203 -12.55 9.77 9.70
C GLU A 203 -11.22 9.05 9.96
N ILE A 204 -10.70 9.16 11.18
CA ILE A 204 -9.46 8.47 11.58
C ILE A 204 -9.59 6.96 11.34
N ALA A 205 -10.75 6.35 11.66
CA ALA A 205 -11.00 4.94 11.42
C ALA A 205 -10.90 4.58 9.92
N ARG A 206 -11.51 5.38 9.04
CA ARG A 206 -11.44 5.18 7.58
C ARG A 206 -10.02 5.35 7.03
N GLN A 207 -9.27 6.31 7.58
CA GLN A 207 -7.92 6.63 7.14
C GLN A 207 -6.88 5.59 7.61
N THR A 208 -7.10 4.99 8.77
CA THR A 208 -6.14 4.07 9.39
C THR A 208 -6.46 2.59 9.15
N GLY A 209 -7.68 2.26 8.68
CA GLY A 209 -8.13 0.88 8.48
C GLY A 209 -8.46 0.14 9.78
N TYR A 210 -8.83 0.84 10.84
CA TYR A 210 -9.24 0.25 12.12
C TYR A 210 -10.73 0.47 12.40
N PHE A 211 -11.32 -0.40 13.21
CA PHE A 211 -12.70 -0.25 13.64
C PHE A 211 -12.90 1.04 14.45
N ARG A 212 -13.99 1.76 14.16
CA ARG A 212 -14.35 3.02 14.83
C ARG A 212 -14.34 2.90 16.36
N GLY A 213 -14.80 1.79 16.92
CA GLY A 213 -14.78 1.55 18.37
C GLY A 213 -13.38 1.52 18.96
N SER A 214 -12.42 0.88 18.28
CA SER A 214 -11.02 0.86 18.69
C SER A 214 -10.40 2.26 18.65
N ILE A 215 -10.69 3.03 17.61
CA ILE A 215 -10.24 4.42 17.49
C ILE A 215 -10.82 5.29 18.61
N GLN A 216 -12.14 5.16 18.88
CA GLN A 216 -12.78 5.93 19.95
C GLN A 216 -12.18 5.64 21.33
N ASN A 217 -11.87 4.38 21.64
CA ASN A 217 -11.23 3.99 22.90
C ASN A 217 -9.84 4.62 23.01
N VAL A 218 -9.02 4.52 21.97
CA VAL A 218 -7.68 5.14 21.94
C VAL A 218 -7.76 6.65 22.15
N LEU A 219 -8.68 7.34 21.46
CA LEU A 219 -8.87 8.77 21.59
C LEU A 219 -9.33 9.17 22.99
N ASN A 220 -10.18 8.38 23.64
CA ASN A 220 -10.59 8.60 25.02
C ASN A 220 -9.41 8.43 26.00
N ASP A 221 -8.60 7.36 25.84
CA ASP A 221 -7.41 7.12 26.66
C ASP A 221 -6.41 8.27 26.54
N LEU A 222 -6.12 8.71 25.31
CA LEU A 222 -5.20 9.82 25.04
C LEU A 222 -5.73 11.16 25.57
N THR A 223 -7.05 11.36 25.56
CA THR A 223 -7.69 12.55 26.16
C THR A 223 -7.57 12.50 27.68
N ALA A 224 -7.82 11.34 28.29
CA ALA A 224 -7.69 11.15 29.74
C ALA A 224 -6.25 11.36 30.23
N SER A 225 -5.24 11.05 29.39
CA SER A 225 -3.82 11.30 29.70
C SER A 225 -3.40 12.76 29.53
N GLY A 226 -4.27 13.64 29.00
CA GLY A 226 -3.99 15.05 28.77
C GLY A 226 -3.12 15.36 27.56
N HIS A 227 -2.79 14.37 26.71
CA HIS A 227 -1.91 14.53 25.56
C HIS A 227 -2.64 15.01 24.31
N ILE A 228 -3.95 14.75 24.21
CA ILE A 228 -4.81 15.28 23.15
C ILE A 228 -6.00 16.03 23.77
N GLY A 229 -6.47 17.04 23.05
CA GLY A 229 -7.70 17.76 23.34
C GLY A 229 -8.88 17.24 22.55
N SER A 230 -10.08 17.56 23.02
CA SER A 230 -11.28 17.33 22.24
C SER A 230 -12.18 18.54 22.29
N ILE A 231 -12.73 18.89 21.14
CA ILE A 231 -13.72 19.98 21.00
C ILE A 231 -15.03 19.36 20.50
N ARG A 232 -16.14 19.77 21.10
CA ARG A 232 -17.48 19.34 20.68
C ARG A 232 -18.18 20.49 19.98
N ILE A 233 -18.55 20.31 18.73
CA ILE A 233 -19.32 21.24 17.93
C ILE A 233 -20.64 20.57 17.57
N GLY A 234 -21.71 20.98 18.24
CA GLY A 234 -23.01 20.33 18.09
C GLY A 234 -22.99 18.87 18.57
N ARG A 235 -23.22 17.92 17.63
CA ARG A 235 -23.19 16.48 17.92
C ARG A 235 -21.84 15.83 17.61
N GLU A 236 -20.95 16.52 16.95
CA GLU A 236 -19.65 16.01 16.55
C GLU A 236 -18.57 16.34 17.56
N LYS A 237 -17.70 15.37 17.84
CA LYS A 237 -16.54 15.52 18.70
C LYS A 237 -15.30 15.29 17.86
N THR A 238 -14.44 16.29 17.74
CA THR A 238 -13.13 16.23 17.10
C THR A 238 -12.01 16.18 18.12
N PHE A 239 -10.89 15.63 17.73
CA PHE A 239 -9.71 15.44 18.56
C PHE A 239 -8.49 16.03 17.88
N SER A 240 -7.57 16.61 18.67
CA SER A 240 -6.36 17.24 18.16
C SER A 240 -5.21 17.10 19.16
N ILE A 241 -3.98 17.15 18.65
CA ILE A 241 -2.79 17.27 19.49
C ILE A 241 -2.77 18.66 20.15
N LEU A 242 -2.57 18.69 21.46
CA LEU A 242 -2.55 19.98 22.20
C LEU A 242 -1.20 20.67 22.09
N ARG A 243 -0.11 19.92 22.11
CA ARG A 243 1.25 20.46 22.20
C ARG A 243 2.20 19.68 21.28
N HIS A 244 2.30 20.13 20.05
CA HIS A 244 3.17 19.48 19.03
C HIS A 244 4.64 19.50 19.44
N ASP A 245 5.11 20.54 20.16
CA ASP A 245 6.52 20.66 20.54
C ASP A 245 6.92 19.61 21.60
N GLU A 246 6.02 19.27 22.53
CA GLU A 246 6.25 18.20 23.49
C GLU A 246 6.39 16.84 22.77
N TRP A 247 5.58 16.60 21.75
CA TRP A 247 5.68 15.39 20.94
C TRP A 247 6.95 15.36 20.11
N ARG A 248 7.41 16.50 19.55
CA ARG A 248 8.70 16.58 18.86
C ARG A 248 9.84 16.21 19.79
N PHE A 249 9.83 16.74 21.01
CA PHE A 249 10.83 16.43 22.01
C PHE A 249 10.79 14.94 22.40
N LEU A 250 9.63 14.40 22.73
CA LEU A 250 9.46 12.99 23.11
C LEU A 250 9.91 12.03 22.00
N LEU A 251 9.53 12.34 20.77
CA LEU A 251 9.87 11.54 19.61
C LEU A 251 11.30 11.79 19.11
N THR A 252 12.05 12.72 19.71
CA THR A 252 13.37 13.13 19.20
C THR A 252 13.35 13.35 17.68
N TRP A 253 12.29 14.05 17.20
CA TRP A 253 12.11 14.26 15.77
C TRP A 253 13.05 15.35 15.26
N PRO A 254 13.96 15.06 14.30
CA PRO A 254 15.05 15.96 13.93
C PRO A 254 14.57 17.19 13.17
N ASN A 255 13.37 17.16 12.58
CA ASN A 255 12.87 18.27 11.78
C ASN A 255 12.01 19.23 12.63
N ALA A 256 12.49 20.47 12.77
CA ALA A 256 11.76 21.49 13.55
C ALA A 256 10.44 21.91 12.93
N ASN A 257 10.19 21.66 11.65
CA ASN A 257 9.11 22.33 10.92
C ASN A 257 7.83 21.54 10.77
N ALA A 258 7.87 20.22 10.56
CA ALA A 258 6.66 19.41 10.43
C ALA A 258 6.91 17.93 10.73
N PHE A 259 5.86 17.23 11.18
CA PHE A 259 5.82 15.77 11.16
C PHE A 259 5.59 15.28 9.72
N PRO A 260 5.93 14.01 9.42
CA PRO A 260 5.70 13.46 8.09
C PRO A 260 4.24 13.50 7.69
N GLN A 261 3.99 13.73 6.42
CA GLN A 261 2.63 13.78 5.88
C GLN A 261 1.96 12.41 5.95
N TRP A 262 0.67 12.40 6.28
CA TRP A 262 -0.18 11.22 6.15
C TRP A 262 -0.74 11.14 4.75
N ILE A 263 -0.57 9.98 4.11
CA ILE A 263 -1.23 9.63 2.86
C ILE A 263 -2.06 8.37 3.11
N ASN A 264 -3.30 8.36 2.67
CA ASN A 264 -4.13 7.15 2.71
C ASN A 264 -3.78 6.25 1.53
N TRP A 265 -2.72 5.45 1.72
CA TRP A 265 -2.11 4.65 0.66
C TRP A 265 -3.02 3.55 0.12
N ALA A 266 -3.75 2.85 0.98
CA ALA A 266 -4.49 1.66 0.56
C ALA A 266 -5.55 1.97 -0.52
N PRO A 267 -6.45 2.96 -0.37
CA PRO A 267 -7.39 3.30 -1.43
C PRO A 267 -6.71 3.95 -2.65
N LEU A 268 -5.58 4.67 -2.48
CA LEU A 268 -4.81 5.19 -3.59
C LEU A 268 -4.23 4.06 -4.44
N PHE A 269 -3.59 3.09 -3.80
CA PHE A 269 -3.02 1.92 -4.49
C PHE A 269 -4.10 1.05 -5.13
N HIS A 270 -5.27 0.89 -4.50
CA HIS A 270 -6.41 0.21 -5.13
C HIS A 270 -6.84 0.90 -6.43
N ALA A 271 -6.92 2.23 -6.44
CA ALA A 271 -7.27 2.96 -7.64
C ALA A 271 -6.25 2.76 -8.76
N ILE A 272 -4.96 2.86 -8.46
CA ILE A 272 -3.87 2.64 -9.43
C ILE A 272 -3.88 1.19 -9.95
N GLN A 273 -4.04 0.19 -9.06
CA GLN A 273 -4.16 -1.22 -9.44
C GLN A 273 -5.31 -1.44 -10.42
N THR A 274 -6.50 -0.91 -10.13
CA THR A 274 -7.69 -1.05 -10.98
C THR A 274 -7.48 -0.47 -12.38
N PHE A 275 -6.81 0.68 -12.49
CA PHE A 275 -6.48 1.26 -13.79
C PHE A 275 -5.44 0.44 -14.53
N LEU A 276 -4.41 -0.08 -13.85
CA LEU A 276 -3.42 -0.96 -14.48
C LEU A 276 -4.05 -2.24 -15.03
N ASP A 277 -4.96 -2.84 -14.26
CA ASP A 277 -5.71 -4.02 -14.70
C ASP A 277 -6.58 -3.71 -15.92
N THR A 278 -7.21 -2.53 -15.93
CA THR A 278 -8.02 -2.09 -17.06
C THR A 278 -7.16 -1.87 -18.29
N LEU A 279 -6.04 -1.16 -18.16
CA LEU A 279 -5.08 -0.93 -19.26
C LEU A 279 -4.44 -2.24 -19.75
N GLY A 280 -4.33 -3.25 -18.88
CA GLY A 280 -3.79 -4.58 -19.18
C GLY A 280 -4.78 -5.55 -19.80
N LYS A 281 -6.05 -5.17 -20.03
CA LYS A 281 -7.04 -6.07 -20.65
C LYS A 281 -6.60 -6.49 -22.06
N PRO A 282 -6.59 -7.80 -22.35
CA PRO A 282 -6.16 -8.29 -23.66
C PRO A 282 -6.91 -7.63 -24.81
N GLY A 283 -6.18 -7.12 -25.79
CA GLY A 283 -6.75 -6.51 -26.99
C GLY A 283 -7.40 -5.14 -26.82
N LEU A 284 -7.37 -4.52 -25.62
CA LEU A 284 -7.96 -3.19 -25.40
C LEU A 284 -7.31 -2.12 -26.31
N ASP A 285 -6.00 -2.16 -26.47
CA ASP A 285 -5.24 -1.20 -27.29
C ASP A 285 -5.62 -1.26 -28.80
N GLN A 286 -6.19 -2.39 -29.26
CA GLN A 286 -6.64 -2.61 -30.63
C GLN A 286 -8.11 -2.21 -30.84
N LYS A 287 -8.84 -1.87 -29.78
CA LYS A 287 -10.25 -1.44 -29.87
C LYS A 287 -10.37 0.02 -30.25
N SER A 288 -11.56 0.42 -30.72
CA SER A 288 -11.85 1.83 -31.01
C SER A 288 -11.66 2.70 -29.78
N GLU A 289 -11.29 3.97 -30.00
CA GLU A 289 -11.12 4.97 -28.93
C GLU A 289 -12.38 5.11 -28.05
N ASN A 290 -13.56 5.01 -28.65
CA ASN A 290 -14.81 5.04 -27.90
C ASN A 290 -14.93 3.85 -26.95
N PHE A 291 -14.56 2.66 -27.38
CA PHE A 291 -14.56 1.47 -26.51
C PHE A 291 -13.53 1.59 -25.40
N GLN A 292 -12.31 2.06 -25.70
CA GLN A 292 -11.28 2.32 -24.72
C GLN A 292 -11.77 3.35 -23.67
N ALA A 293 -12.39 4.44 -24.12
CA ALA A 293 -12.95 5.47 -23.23
C ALA A 293 -14.06 4.91 -22.31
N ILE A 294 -14.91 4.00 -22.80
CA ILE A 294 -15.93 3.33 -21.98
C ILE A 294 -15.27 2.49 -20.89
N GLN A 295 -14.28 1.66 -21.24
CA GLN A 295 -13.59 0.81 -20.25
C GLN A 295 -12.86 1.63 -19.18
N LEU A 296 -12.21 2.72 -19.56
CA LEU A 296 -11.57 3.64 -18.64
C LEU A 296 -12.58 4.42 -17.78
N ARG A 297 -13.75 4.75 -18.32
CA ARG A 297 -14.86 5.34 -17.57
C ARG A 297 -15.38 4.39 -16.48
N GLU A 298 -15.61 3.14 -16.84
CA GLU A 298 -16.05 2.12 -15.88
C GLU A 298 -15.03 1.98 -14.73
N ALA A 299 -13.74 1.95 -15.04
CA ALA A 299 -12.68 1.93 -14.04
C ALA A 299 -12.72 3.18 -13.14
N LEU A 300 -12.86 4.39 -13.72
CA LEU A 300 -12.96 5.64 -12.97
C LEU A 300 -14.16 5.63 -12.01
N ASP A 301 -15.33 5.23 -12.50
CA ASP A 301 -16.55 5.17 -11.68
C ASP A 301 -16.38 4.16 -10.52
N GLN A 302 -15.71 3.03 -10.77
CA GLN A 302 -15.39 2.03 -9.75
C GLN A 302 -14.47 2.58 -8.66
N VAL A 303 -13.42 3.34 -9.02
CA VAL A 303 -12.40 3.81 -8.07
C VAL A 303 -12.69 5.20 -7.49
N THR A 304 -13.68 5.94 -7.98
CA THR A 304 -14.03 7.27 -7.47
C THR A 304 -14.22 7.30 -5.95
N PRO A 305 -14.89 6.32 -5.29
CA PRO A 305 -14.99 6.28 -3.83
C PRO A 305 -13.62 6.09 -3.14
N ALA A 306 -12.71 5.33 -3.74
CA ALA A 306 -11.36 5.12 -3.22
C ALA A 306 -10.51 6.39 -3.36
N LEU A 307 -10.55 7.04 -4.51
CA LEU A 307 -9.90 8.34 -4.74
C LEU A 307 -10.42 9.43 -3.78
N ALA A 308 -11.72 9.42 -3.46
CA ALA A 308 -12.29 10.32 -2.46
C ALA A 308 -11.70 10.06 -1.06
N ARG A 309 -11.57 8.79 -0.65
CA ARG A 309 -10.93 8.43 0.63
C ARG A 309 -9.44 8.78 0.66
N ALA A 310 -8.76 8.71 -0.48
CA ALA A 310 -7.37 9.13 -0.64
C ALA A 310 -7.20 10.67 -0.74
N GLY A 311 -8.29 11.43 -0.79
CA GLY A 311 -8.25 12.89 -0.94
C GLY A 311 -7.80 13.37 -2.33
N ARG A 312 -7.94 12.52 -3.36
CA ARG A 312 -7.40 12.78 -4.70
C ARG A 312 -8.45 13.21 -5.75
N VAL A 313 -9.75 13.08 -5.45
CA VAL A 313 -10.84 13.38 -6.41
C VAL A 313 -10.77 14.80 -6.97
N HIS A 314 -10.43 15.80 -6.14
CA HIS A 314 -10.37 17.20 -6.60
C HIS A 314 -9.16 17.52 -7.46
N GLN A 315 -8.21 16.62 -7.56
CA GLN A 315 -7.03 16.74 -8.42
C GLN A 315 -7.29 16.13 -9.80
N MET A 316 -8.40 15.37 -9.96
CA MET A 316 -8.72 14.70 -11.22
C MET A 316 -9.25 15.71 -12.27
N GLN A 317 -8.64 15.68 -13.45
CA GLN A 317 -9.10 16.42 -14.62
C GLN A 317 -10.21 15.67 -15.37
N ALA A 318 -10.22 14.34 -15.25
CA ALA A 318 -11.24 13.49 -15.89
C ALA A 318 -12.58 13.65 -15.19
N THR A 319 -13.46 14.46 -15.80
CA THR A 319 -14.83 14.68 -15.31
C THR A 319 -15.85 13.79 -16.01
N ARG A 320 -17.08 13.71 -15.46
CA ARG A 320 -18.15 12.92 -16.06
C ARG A 320 -18.60 13.40 -17.44
N ASP A 321 -18.32 14.65 -17.79
CA ASP A 321 -18.74 15.26 -19.06
C ASP A 321 -17.78 14.93 -20.21
N LEU A 322 -16.54 14.58 -19.92
CA LEU A 322 -15.56 14.21 -20.94
C LEU A 322 -15.95 12.90 -21.64
N ARG A 323 -15.65 12.77 -22.93
CA ARG A 323 -15.93 11.61 -23.79
C ARG A 323 -14.75 11.32 -24.72
N GLY A 324 -14.69 10.07 -25.22
CA GLY A 324 -13.73 9.65 -26.23
C GLY A 324 -12.29 10.01 -25.87
N THR A 325 -11.55 10.53 -26.84
CA THR A 325 -10.13 10.89 -26.69
C THR A 325 -9.85 11.91 -25.60
N ALA A 326 -10.76 12.87 -25.36
CA ALA A 326 -10.60 13.87 -24.31
C ALA A 326 -10.61 13.22 -22.91
N LEU A 327 -11.50 12.25 -22.69
CA LEU A 327 -11.53 11.48 -21.44
C LEU A 327 -10.25 10.66 -21.28
N ILE A 328 -9.81 9.96 -22.33
CA ILE A 328 -8.58 9.16 -22.28
C ILE A 328 -7.40 10.06 -21.91
N ALA A 329 -7.21 11.18 -22.62
CA ALA A 329 -6.10 12.09 -22.35
C ALA A 329 -6.09 12.63 -20.92
N ALA A 330 -7.25 13.05 -20.40
CA ALA A 330 -7.38 13.53 -19.03
C ALA A 330 -7.03 12.43 -18.01
N LEU A 331 -7.56 11.21 -18.19
CA LEU A 331 -7.27 10.08 -17.30
C LEU A 331 -5.80 9.66 -17.32
N LEU A 332 -5.14 9.65 -18.46
CA LEU A 332 -3.72 9.32 -18.53
C LEU A 332 -2.88 10.37 -17.79
N SER A 333 -3.20 11.66 -17.95
CA SER A 333 -2.56 12.74 -17.20
C SER A 333 -2.81 12.63 -15.68
N ASP A 334 -4.05 12.32 -15.30
CA ASP A 334 -4.41 12.12 -13.90
C ASP A 334 -3.62 10.95 -13.27
N LEU A 335 -3.52 9.81 -13.97
CA LEU A 335 -2.77 8.64 -13.49
C LEU A 335 -1.28 8.95 -13.28
N GLU A 336 -0.68 9.77 -14.14
CA GLU A 336 0.70 10.24 -13.93
C GLU A 336 0.85 11.08 -12.67
N SER A 337 -0.17 11.87 -12.33
CA SER A 337 -0.18 12.74 -11.15
C SER A 337 -0.50 12.01 -9.84
N LEU A 338 -1.14 10.82 -9.90
CA LEU A 338 -1.47 10.02 -8.71
C LEU A 338 -0.25 9.36 -8.08
N ILE A 339 0.82 9.14 -8.85
CA ILE A 339 2.09 8.59 -8.33
C ILE A 339 2.87 9.76 -7.76
N PRO A 340 3.11 9.78 -6.44
CA PRO A 340 3.83 10.87 -5.80
C PRO A 340 5.30 10.92 -6.20
#